data_3a7998bb72c452bdc23f7193b414c987
#
_entry.id   3a7998bb72c452bdc23f7193b414c987
#
_cell.length_a   1.000
_cell.length_b   1.000
_cell.length_c   1.000
_cell.angle_alpha   90.00
_cell.angle_beta   90.00
_cell.angle_gamma   90.00
#
_symmetry.space_group_name_H-M   'P 1'
#
loop_
_entity.id
_entity.type
_entity.pdbx_description
1 polymer ?
#
loop_
_entity_poly.entity_id
_entity_poly.type
_entity_poly.pdbx_seq_one_letter_code
_entity_poly.pdbx_strand_id
1 'polypeptide(L)'
;FLFLYCYEFIFLLFLKRRLGKEEFFMDLMKGKKGIIFGVSNTHGIAYGIAKQLFDEGADIAFTYAGEAMEKRVKPIAESMNAKLIMSCDVTKEEEVEAVFKECEKIYGKLDFVVHAVAFAPKEDLMGRFVDTSKEGWDIALGVSAYSLVRVCRHAEPLMNEGSSIFALTYLGSVLSVPSYNVMGVAKAALESAMRFLAVDLGSKGIRVNCLSSGPVKTLASMGIAGFSKMLKAATMRAPMKRNVSLEDVGKAGLYLASDLSSGTTGEVIYVDCGCHSAYASAEEMDVISKAE
;
A
#
# COMPACT_ATOMS: atom_id res chain seq x y z
N PHE A 1 -7.30 44.63 -6.77
CA PHE A 1 -7.58 43.56 -7.78
C PHE A 1 -7.33 42.17 -7.20
N LEU A 2 -6.27 41.92 -6.42
CA LEU A 2 -6.00 40.61 -5.82
C LEU A 2 -7.03 40.19 -4.75
N PHE A 3 -7.59 41.10 -4.02
CA PHE A 3 -8.59 40.84 -2.95
C PHE A 3 -9.95 40.39 -3.49
N LEU A 4 -10.38 40.85 -4.66
CA LEU A 4 -11.62 40.40 -5.29
C LEU A 4 -11.53 38.94 -5.80
N TYR A 5 -10.39 38.52 -6.35
CA TYR A 5 -10.18 37.14 -6.79
C TYR A 5 -10.19 36.14 -5.64
N CYS A 6 -9.63 36.49 -4.46
CA CYS A 6 -9.71 35.64 -3.27
C CYS A 6 -11.15 35.50 -2.75
N TYR A 7 -11.97 36.56 -2.82
CA TYR A 7 -13.35 36.52 -2.32
C TYR A 7 -14.27 35.68 -3.23
N GLU A 8 -14.12 35.79 -4.54
CA GLU A 8 -14.86 34.95 -5.49
C GLU A 8 -14.47 33.48 -5.36
N PHE A 9 -13.18 33.18 -5.16
CA PHE A 9 -12.70 31.82 -4.99
C PHE A 9 -13.19 31.20 -3.66
N ILE A 10 -13.16 31.95 -2.58
CA ILE A 10 -13.70 31.52 -1.26
C ILE A 10 -15.23 31.39 -1.32
N PHE A 11 -15.92 32.29 -2.01
CA PHE A 11 -17.37 32.25 -2.17
C PHE A 11 -17.83 31.08 -3.04
N LEU A 12 -17.11 30.74 -4.13
CA LEU A 12 -17.32 29.55 -4.93
C LEU A 12 -17.08 28.26 -4.13
N LEU A 13 -16.05 28.24 -3.26
CA LEU A 13 -15.79 27.13 -2.33
C LEU A 13 -16.94 26.98 -1.31
N PHE A 14 -17.51 28.08 -0.80
CA PHE A 14 -18.64 28.04 0.14
C PHE A 14 -19.95 27.63 -0.52
N LEU A 15 -20.23 28.08 -1.76
CA LEU A 15 -21.42 27.69 -2.54
C LEU A 15 -21.37 26.21 -2.93
N LYS A 16 -20.21 25.69 -3.36
CA LYS A 16 -20.02 24.27 -3.70
C LYS A 16 -20.20 23.37 -2.47
N ARG A 17 -19.76 23.80 -1.29
CA ARG A 17 -19.95 23.06 -0.04
C ARG A 17 -21.43 22.98 0.41
N ARG A 18 -22.29 23.86 -0.06
CA ARG A 18 -23.73 23.94 0.30
C ARG A 18 -24.64 23.17 -0.67
N LEU A 19 -24.17 22.83 -1.88
CA LEU A 19 -24.97 22.25 -2.95
C LEU A 19 -24.80 20.74 -3.17
N GLY A 20 -24.14 20.02 -2.25
CA GLY A 20 -24.03 18.57 -2.25
C GLY A 20 -22.63 18.08 -2.65
N LYS A 21 -22.22 17.00 -2.03
CA LYS A 21 -20.97 16.25 -2.12
C LYS A 21 -20.32 16.17 -3.54
N GLU A 22 -19.83 17.28 -4.07
CA GLU A 22 -18.77 17.21 -5.07
C GLU A 22 -17.46 16.98 -4.30
N GLU A 23 -16.88 15.83 -4.41
CA GLU A 23 -15.53 15.53 -3.96
C GLU A 23 -14.60 16.52 -4.66
N PHE A 24 -13.96 17.39 -3.89
CA PHE A 24 -13.02 18.39 -4.41
C PHE A 24 -11.67 17.68 -4.63
N PHE A 25 -11.38 17.30 -5.86
CA PHE A 25 -10.06 16.78 -6.25
C PHE A 25 -9.09 17.94 -6.43
N MET A 26 -7.92 17.83 -5.81
CA MET A 26 -6.89 18.88 -5.87
C MET A 26 -5.96 18.71 -7.08
N ASP A 27 -6.19 17.71 -7.93
CA ASP A 27 -5.34 17.36 -9.08
C ASP A 27 -3.86 17.08 -8.70
N LEU A 28 -3.62 16.60 -7.47
CA LEU A 28 -2.27 16.37 -6.92
C LEU A 28 -1.43 15.40 -7.76
N MET A 29 -2.08 14.51 -8.49
CA MET A 29 -1.44 13.50 -9.33
C MET A 29 -1.62 13.77 -10.82
N LYS A 30 -2.12 14.95 -11.20
CA LYS A 30 -2.36 15.30 -12.60
C LYS A 30 -1.07 15.22 -13.43
N GLY A 31 -1.12 14.39 -14.46
CA GLY A 31 0.04 14.14 -15.34
C GLY A 31 1.09 13.18 -14.77
N LYS A 32 0.96 12.76 -13.51
CA LYS A 32 1.82 11.73 -12.90
C LYS A 32 1.44 10.36 -13.42
N LYS A 33 2.43 9.54 -13.71
CA LYS A 33 2.30 8.20 -14.29
C LYS A 33 2.94 7.18 -13.38
N GLY A 34 2.29 6.05 -13.16
CA GLY A 34 2.88 5.03 -12.31
C GLY A 34 2.27 3.65 -12.52
N ILE A 35 2.76 2.71 -11.71
CA ILE A 35 2.34 1.32 -11.78
C ILE A 35 2.02 0.78 -10.38
N ILE A 36 0.98 -0.04 -10.29
CA ILE A 36 0.57 -0.71 -9.06
C ILE A 36 0.61 -2.22 -9.25
N PHE A 37 1.39 -2.89 -8.41
CA PHE A 37 1.44 -4.34 -8.29
C PHE A 37 0.53 -4.78 -7.13
N GLY A 38 -0.32 -5.80 -7.36
CA GLY A 38 -1.06 -6.46 -6.28
C GLY A 38 -2.51 -6.00 -6.06
N VAL A 39 -3.11 -5.25 -6.98
CA VAL A 39 -4.57 -5.06 -6.99
C VAL A 39 -5.23 -6.42 -7.24
N SER A 40 -6.21 -6.79 -6.42
CA SER A 40 -6.90 -8.09 -6.53
C SER A 40 -8.43 -7.98 -6.56
N ASN A 41 -8.99 -6.92 -6.00
CA ASN A 41 -10.43 -6.64 -5.95
C ASN A 41 -10.69 -5.23 -5.38
N THR A 42 -11.94 -4.76 -5.45
CA THR A 42 -12.36 -3.42 -5.00
C THR A 42 -12.39 -3.23 -3.47
N HIS A 43 -12.13 -4.27 -2.69
CA HIS A 43 -12.04 -4.21 -1.22
C HIS A 43 -10.60 -4.33 -0.72
N GLY A 44 -9.62 -4.39 -1.64
CA GLY A 44 -8.21 -4.49 -1.32
C GLY A 44 -7.57 -3.13 -1.03
N ILE A 45 -6.53 -3.12 -0.17
CA ILE A 45 -5.77 -1.91 0.14
C ILE A 45 -5.18 -1.28 -1.12
N ALA A 46 -4.60 -2.09 -2.01
CA ALA A 46 -4.06 -1.62 -3.28
C ALA A 46 -5.10 -0.90 -4.16
N TYR A 47 -6.37 -1.36 -4.13
CA TYR A 47 -7.46 -0.66 -4.80
C TYR A 47 -7.77 0.68 -4.16
N GLY A 48 -7.82 0.74 -2.81
CA GLY A 48 -8.03 2.01 -2.10
C GLY A 48 -6.99 3.05 -2.47
N ILE A 49 -5.73 2.64 -2.59
CA ILE A 49 -4.62 3.49 -3.06
C ILE A 49 -4.82 3.88 -4.53
N ALA A 50 -5.06 2.90 -5.41
CA ALA A 50 -5.28 3.15 -6.84
C ALA A 50 -6.40 4.15 -7.08
N LYS A 51 -7.51 4.01 -6.35
CA LYS A 51 -8.66 4.90 -6.46
C LYS A 51 -8.32 6.35 -6.08
N GLN A 52 -7.62 6.56 -4.95
CA GLN A 52 -7.23 7.92 -4.54
C GLN A 52 -6.25 8.54 -5.54
N LEU A 53 -5.29 7.78 -6.05
CA LEU A 53 -4.35 8.28 -7.06
C LEU A 53 -5.06 8.62 -8.38
N PHE A 54 -5.99 7.77 -8.81
CA PHE A 54 -6.79 7.99 -10.02
C PHE A 54 -7.71 9.21 -9.89
N ASP A 55 -8.41 9.33 -8.75
CA ASP A 55 -9.31 10.45 -8.49
C ASP A 55 -8.55 11.80 -8.49
N GLU A 56 -7.27 11.81 -8.10
CA GLU A 56 -6.37 12.97 -8.13
C GLU A 56 -5.62 13.14 -9.47
N GLY A 57 -5.98 12.36 -10.50
CA GLY A 57 -5.53 12.58 -11.87
C GLY A 57 -4.33 11.76 -12.33
N ALA A 58 -3.94 10.70 -11.60
CA ALA A 58 -2.86 9.80 -12.01
C ALA A 58 -3.23 8.92 -13.20
N ASP A 59 -2.27 8.67 -14.07
CA ASP A 59 -2.33 7.63 -15.11
C ASP A 59 -1.65 6.36 -14.57
N ILE A 60 -2.41 5.26 -14.41
CA ILE A 60 -1.99 4.09 -13.64
C ILE A 60 -1.93 2.85 -14.51
N ALA A 61 -0.78 2.16 -14.51
CA ALA A 61 -0.62 0.80 -15.00
C ALA A 61 -0.95 -0.21 -13.90
N PHE A 62 -1.49 -1.38 -14.30
CA PHE A 62 -1.84 -2.45 -13.38
C PHE A 62 -1.20 -3.77 -13.77
N THR A 63 -0.80 -4.54 -12.76
CA THR A 63 -0.37 -5.92 -12.97
C THR A 63 -1.25 -6.90 -12.19
N TYR A 64 -1.27 -8.13 -12.66
CA TYR A 64 -1.94 -9.25 -11.99
C TYR A 64 -1.11 -10.52 -12.14
N ALA A 65 -1.30 -11.53 -11.27
CA ALA A 65 -0.63 -12.81 -11.35
C ALA A 65 -1.63 -13.93 -11.68
N GLY A 66 -1.53 -14.46 -12.92
CA GLY A 66 -2.34 -15.56 -13.40
C GLY A 66 -3.77 -15.20 -13.80
N GLU A 67 -4.40 -16.08 -14.58
CA GLU A 67 -5.73 -15.88 -15.21
C GLU A 67 -6.87 -15.58 -14.21
N ALA A 68 -6.82 -16.18 -13.01
CA ALA A 68 -7.83 -15.95 -12.00
C ALA A 68 -7.84 -14.50 -11.50
N MET A 69 -6.66 -13.87 -11.47
CA MET A 69 -6.53 -12.45 -11.12
C MET A 69 -6.86 -11.54 -12.29
N GLU A 70 -6.55 -11.93 -13.52
CA GLU A 70 -6.92 -11.16 -14.71
C GLU A 70 -8.40 -10.77 -14.71
N LYS A 71 -9.28 -11.75 -14.54
CA LYS A 71 -10.74 -11.58 -14.55
C LYS A 71 -11.24 -10.57 -13.49
N ARG A 72 -10.47 -10.37 -12.43
CA ARG A 72 -10.80 -9.43 -11.34
C ARG A 72 -10.17 -8.06 -11.53
N VAL A 73 -8.92 -8.03 -11.98
CA VAL A 73 -8.13 -6.79 -12.07
C VAL A 73 -8.48 -6.01 -13.34
N LYS A 74 -8.70 -6.70 -14.47
CA LYS A 74 -8.99 -6.06 -15.75
C LYS A 74 -10.18 -5.08 -15.71
N PRO A 75 -11.36 -5.44 -15.18
CA PRO A 75 -12.48 -4.50 -15.08
C PRO A 75 -12.18 -3.28 -14.18
N ILE A 76 -11.38 -3.47 -13.12
CA ILE A 76 -10.96 -2.38 -12.24
C ILE A 76 -10.04 -1.42 -13.00
N ALA A 77 -9.02 -1.94 -13.66
CA ALA A 77 -8.06 -1.16 -14.41
C ALA A 77 -8.73 -0.41 -15.59
N GLU A 78 -9.64 -1.07 -16.31
CA GLU A 78 -10.44 -0.45 -17.37
C GLU A 78 -11.32 0.70 -16.84
N SER A 79 -11.92 0.55 -15.66
CA SER A 79 -12.71 1.63 -15.02
C SER A 79 -11.87 2.84 -14.62
N MET A 80 -10.55 2.69 -14.52
CA MET A 80 -9.58 3.76 -14.28
C MET A 80 -8.82 4.16 -15.55
N ASN A 81 -9.32 3.82 -16.73
CA ASN A 81 -8.74 4.14 -18.04
C ASN A 81 -7.28 3.70 -18.20
N ALA A 82 -6.89 2.58 -17.56
CA ALA A 82 -5.52 2.09 -17.58
C ALA A 82 -5.06 1.76 -19.01
N LYS A 83 -3.90 2.29 -19.39
CA LYS A 83 -3.29 2.04 -20.70
C LYS A 83 -2.46 0.76 -20.74
N LEU A 84 -2.07 0.25 -19.57
CA LEU A 84 -1.31 -1.00 -19.42
C LEU A 84 -1.95 -1.86 -18.34
N ILE A 85 -2.30 -3.08 -18.72
CA ILE A 85 -2.80 -4.13 -17.84
C ILE A 85 -2.08 -5.42 -18.25
N MET A 86 -1.17 -5.93 -17.42
CA MET A 86 -0.28 -7.01 -17.81
C MET A 86 -0.12 -8.07 -16.73
N SER A 87 0.02 -9.34 -17.14
CA SER A 87 0.38 -10.43 -16.23
C SER A 87 1.80 -10.23 -15.71
N CYS A 88 2.01 -10.45 -14.43
CA CYS A 88 3.32 -10.40 -13.80
C CYS A 88 3.37 -11.22 -12.52
N ASP A 89 4.12 -12.29 -12.56
CA ASP A 89 4.60 -12.99 -11.37
C ASP A 89 5.89 -12.29 -10.91
N VAL A 90 5.80 -11.58 -9.78
CA VAL A 90 6.94 -10.83 -9.23
C VAL A 90 8.13 -11.70 -8.79
N THR A 91 7.96 -13.03 -8.77
CA THR A 91 9.05 -13.97 -8.48
C THR A 91 9.90 -14.25 -9.71
N LYS A 92 9.44 -13.90 -10.91
CA LYS A 92 10.11 -14.12 -12.18
C LYS A 92 10.73 -12.83 -12.70
N GLU A 93 12.05 -12.85 -12.88
CA GLU A 93 12.82 -11.68 -13.32
C GLU A 93 12.36 -11.20 -14.69
N GLU A 94 12.16 -12.13 -15.63
CA GLU A 94 11.77 -11.86 -17.01
C GLU A 94 10.37 -11.25 -17.14
N GLU A 95 9.42 -11.61 -16.23
CA GLU A 95 8.08 -11.03 -16.24
C GLU A 95 8.10 -9.59 -15.71
N VAL A 96 8.88 -9.31 -14.65
CA VAL A 96 9.06 -7.95 -14.12
C VAL A 96 9.76 -7.07 -15.14
N GLU A 97 10.83 -7.55 -15.78
CA GLU A 97 11.53 -6.82 -16.85
C GLU A 97 10.59 -6.47 -18.01
N ALA A 98 9.76 -7.45 -18.45
CA ALA A 98 8.82 -7.24 -19.54
C ALA A 98 7.79 -6.15 -19.22
N VAL A 99 7.28 -6.11 -17.97
CA VAL A 99 6.35 -5.06 -17.51
C VAL A 99 6.99 -3.68 -17.62
N PHE A 100 8.21 -3.50 -17.15
CA PHE A 100 8.87 -2.19 -17.21
C PHE A 100 9.27 -1.79 -18.64
N LYS A 101 9.59 -2.73 -19.52
CA LYS A 101 9.77 -2.45 -20.96
C LYS A 101 8.48 -1.92 -21.61
N GLU A 102 7.32 -2.49 -21.25
CA GLU A 102 6.03 -1.96 -21.75
C GLU A 102 5.68 -0.61 -21.10
N CYS A 103 5.99 -0.41 -19.82
CA CYS A 103 5.87 0.91 -19.19
C CYS A 103 6.70 1.97 -19.92
N GLU A 104 7.93 1.66 -20.29
CA GLU A 104 8.80 2.58 -21.05
C GLU A 104 8.18 2.98 -22.39
N LYS A 105 7.64 2.02 -23.14
CA LYS A 105 6.99 2.28 -24.44
C LYS A 105 5.76 3.18 -24.32
N ILE A 106 4.93 2.96 -23.28
CA ILE A 106 3.63 3.63 -23.14
C ILE A 106 3.77 4.97 -22.40
N TYR A 107 4.58 5.02 -21.37
CA TYR A 107 4.69 6.17 -20.46
C TYR A 107 5.99 6.95 -20.61
N GLY A 108 7.07 6.31 -21.13
CA GLY A 108 8.42 6.85 -21.17
C GLY A 108 9.07 6.82 -19.79
N LYS A 109 8.57 7.61 -18.87
CA LYS A 109 9.04 7.68 -17.47
C LYS A 109 7.88 7.48 -16.50
N LEU A 110 8.23 7.11 -15.26
CA LEU A 110 7.29 6.89 -14.16
C LEU A 110 7.57 7.86 -13.00
N ASP A 111 6.50 8.26 -12.33
CA ASP A 111 6.54 9.13 -11.15
C ASP A 111 6.29 8.34 -9.87
N PHE A 112 5.62 7.18 -9.94
CA PHE A 112 5.42 6.33 -8.76
C PHE A 112 5.33 4.84 -9.10
N VAL A 113 5.73 4.03 -8.11
CA VAL A 113 5.55 2.57 -8.10
C VAL A 113 4.96 2.14 -6.76
N VAL A 114 3.88 1.37 -6.79
CA VAL A 114 3.25 0.80 -5.59
C VAL A 114 3.45 -0.71 -5.56
N HIS A 115 4.17 -1.20 -4.57
CA HIS A 115 4.38 -2.62 -4.32
C HIS A 115 3.41 -3.11 -3.24
N ALA A 116 2.29 -3.70 -3.66
CA ALA A 116 1.26 -4.21 -2.77
C ALA A 116 1.12 -5.74 -2.87
N VAL A 117 2.24 -6.43 -3.06
CA VAL A 117 2.29 -7.90 -3.20
C VAL A 117 2.80 -8.53 -1.91
N ALA A 118 2.13 -9.59 -1.48
CA ALA A 118 2.59 -10.46 -0.39
C ALA A 118 1.92 -11.83 -0.52
N PHE A 119 2.67 -12.88 -0.23
CA PHE A 119 2.15 -14.24 -0.19
C PHE A 119 2.98 -15.11 0.74
N ALA A 120 2.32 -16.01 1.46
CA ALA A 120 2.90 -17.16 2.15
C ALA A 120 1.90 -18.33 2.08
N PRO A 121 2.34 -19.58 2.08
CA PRO A 121 1.47 -20.74 2.19
C PRO A 121 0.65 -20.67 3.47
N LYS A 122 -0.61 -21.10 3.39
CA LYS A 122 -1.55 -21.00 4.52
C LYS A 122 -1.10 -21.81 5.74
N GLU A 123 -0.51 -22.95 5.51
CA GLU A 123 0.04 -23.86 6.53
C GLU A 123 1.16 -23.19 7.34
N ASP A 124 1.97 -22.33 6.74
CA ASP A 124 3.05 -21.59 7.40
C ASP A 124 2.59 -20.30 8.09
N LEU A 125 1.34 -19.90 7.88
CA LEU A 125 0.68 -18.83 8.64
C LEU A 125 -0.02 -19.35 9.91
N MET A 126 -0.25 -20.65 10.00
CA MET A 126 -0.99 -21.28 11.11
C MET A 126 -0.05 -22.06 12.02
N GLY A 127 -0.53 -22.38 13.24
CA GLY A 127 0.24 -23.17 14.19
C GLY A 127 1.38 -22.38 14.84
N ARG A 128 2.43 -23.12 15.25
CA ARG A 128 3.60 -22.54 15.94
C ARG A 128 4.59 -22.02 14.91
N PHE A 129 5.16 -20.86 15.16
CA PHE A 129 6.17 -20.29 14.27
C PHE A 129 7.42 -21.18 14.10
N VAL A 130 7.82 -21.90 15.15
CA VAL A 130 8.99 -22.81 15.11
C VAL A 130 8.82 -23.97 14.13
N ASP A 131 7.60 -24.27 13.72
CA ASP A 131 7.27 -25.35 12.77
C ASP A 131 7.19 -24.85 11.31
N THR A 132 7.54 -23.58 11.04
CA THR A 132 7.55 -22.99 9.68
C THR A 132 8.45 -23.81 8.76
N SER A 133 7.90 -24.21 7.61
CA SER A 133 8.64 -24.97 6.61
C SER A 133 9.72 -24.13 5.92
N LYS A 134 10.80 -24.79 5.47
CA LYS A 134 11.85 -24.09 4.69
C LYS A 134 11.30 -23.57 3.37
N GLU A 135 10.42 -24.33 2.74
CA GLU A 135 9.76 -23.95 1.50
C GLU A 135 8.86 -22.72 1.70
N GLY A 136 7.99 -22.73 2.70
CA GLY A 136 7.13 -21.59 3.02
C GLY A 136 7.92 -20.33 3.40
N TRP A 137 9.05 -20.51 4.09
CA TRP A 137 10.00 -19.43 4.38
C TRP A 137 10.53 -18.79 3.09
N ASP A 138 11.05 -19.60 2.16
CA ASP A 138 11.62 -19.11 0.90
C ASP A 138 10.56 -18.41 0.03
N ILE A 139 9.37 -19.00 -0.06
CA ILE A 139 8.24 -18.39 -0.78
C ILE A 139 7.85 -17.05 -0.16
N ALA A 140 7.68 -17.01 1.16
CA ALA A 140 7.24 -15.78 1.84
C ALA A 140 8.24 -14.63 1.65
N LEU A 141 9.54 -14.87 1.83
CA LEU A 141 10.58 -13.87 1.64
C LEU A 141 10.76 -13.50 0.17
N GLY A 142 10.73 -14.48 -0.73
CA GLY A 142 10.87 -14.26 -2.17
C GLY A 142 9.77 -13.36 -2.73
N VAL A 143 8.51 -13.67 -2.40
CA VAL A 143 7.34 -12.93 -2.89
C VAL A 143 7.14 -11.61 -2.15
N SER A 144 7.31 -11.58 -0.81
CA SER A 144 6.86 -10.44 -0.01
C SER A 144 7.97 -9.46 0.38
N ALA A 145 9.24 -9.80 0.14
CA ALA A 145 10.38 -8.93 0.44
C ALA A 145 11.30 -8.75 -0.77
N TYR A 146 11.90 -9.83 -1.31
CA TYR A 146 12.87 -9.71 -2.39
C TYR A 146 12.26 -9.16 -3.70
N SER A 147 10.98 -9.40 -3.94
CA SER A 147 10.28 -8.84 -5.10
C SER A 147 10.32 -7.30 -5.14
N LEU A 148 10.38 -6.60 -3.99
CA LEU A 148 10.56 -5.15 -3.96
C LEU A 148 11.93 -4.77 -4.55
N VAL A 149 12.99 -5.49 -4.20
CA VAL A 149 14.34 -5.25 -4.73
C VAL A 149 14.35 -5.41 -6.25
N ARG A 150 13.72 -6.50 -6.75
CA ARG A 150 13.58 -6.75 -8.18
C ARG A 150 12.78 -5.65 -8.89
N VAL A 151 11.64 -5.26 -8.35
CA VAL A 151 10.81 -4.17 -8.88
C VAL A 151 11.60 -2.86 -8.93
N CYS A 152 12.30 -2.49 -7.86
CA CYS A 152 13.13 -1.29 -7.84
C CYS A 152 14.24 -1.30 -8.89
N ARG A 153 14.91 -2.44 -9.10
CA ARG A 153 15.98 -2.59 -10.11
C ARG A 153 15.48 -2.24 -11.52
N HIS A 154 14.30 -2.74 -11.88
CA HIS A 154 13.74 -2.49 -13.21
C HIS A 154 13.00 -1.14 -13.31
N ALA A 155 12.48 -0.61 -12.19
CA ALA A 155 11.86 0.70 -12.15
C ALA A 155 12.88 1.84 -12.27
N GLU A 156 14.01 1.74 -11.57
CA GLU A 156 15.02 2.79 -11.42
C GLU A 156 15.36 3.52 -12.74
N PRO A 157 15.65 2.84 -13.87
CA PRO A 157 16.00 3.52 -15.12
C PRO A 157 14.86 4.38 -15.69
N LEU A 158 13.59 4.09 -15.30
CA LEU A 158 12.40 4.78 -15.79
C LEU A 158 11.88 5.85 -14.82
N MET A 159 12.40 5.91 -13.58
CA MET A 159 11.91 6.85 -12.57
C MET A 159 12.40 8.27 -12.84
N ASN A 160 11.50 9.24 -12.67
CA ASN A 160 11.85 10.67 -12.68
C ASN A 160 12.52 11.06 -11.36
N GLU A 161 13.29 12.16 -11.37
CA GLU A 161 13.67 12.85 -10.14
C GLU A 161 12.41 13.31 -9.38
N GLY A 162 12.37 13.16 -8.06
CA GLY A 162 11.22 13.44 -7.21
C GLY A 162 10.18 12.31 -7.18
N SER A 163 10.40 11.21 -7.89
CA SER A 163 9.49 10.08 -7.92
C SER A 163 9.46 9.29 -6.60
N SER A 164 8.47 8.39 -6.48
CA SER A 164 8.22 7.63 -5.27
C SER A 164 8.01 6.15 -5.53
N ILE A 165 8.65 5.31 -4.75
CA ILE A 165 8.36 3.88 -4.64
C ILE A 165 7.88 3.62 -3.22
N PHE A 166 6.77 2.92 -3.03
CA PHE A 166 6.40 2.48 -1.69
C PHE A 166 5.78 1.09 -1.68
N ALA A 167 6.04 0.37 -0.57
CA ALA A 167 5.56 -0.99 -0.37
C ALA A 167 4.57 -1.07 0.80
N LEU A 168 3.62 -2.01 0.71
CA LEU A 168 2.70 -2.28 1.81
C LEU A 168 3.34 -3.21 2.84
N THR A 169 3.40 -2.75 4.07
CA THR A 169 3.83 -3.53 5.23
C THR A 169 2.73 -3.64 6.28
N TYR A 170 3.05 -4.24 7.41
CA TYR A 170 2.11 -4.44 8.52
C TYR A 170 2.87 -4.45 9.85
N LEU A 171 2.21 -4.03 10.92
CA LEU A 171 2.72 -4.01 12.30
C LEU A 171 3.33 -5.35 12.76
N GLY A 172 2.96 -6.45 12.11
CA GLY A 172 3.58 -7.76 12.32
C GLY A 172 5.06 -7.84 11.99
N SER A 173 5.67 -6.83 11.37
CA SER A 173 7.12 -6.68 11.18
C SER A 173 7.88 -6.41 12.47
N VAL A 174 7.25 -5.76 13.44
CA VAL A 174 7.85 -5.35 14.72
C VAL A 174 7.22 -6.01 15.95
N LEU A 175 6.00 -6.54 15.81
CA LEU A 175 5.28 -7.25 16.86
C LEU A 175 4.89 -8.66 16.41
N SER A 176 4.95 -9.63 17.31
CA SER A 176 4.46 -10.98 17.06
C SER A 176 2.92 -10.98 17.03
N VAL A 177 2.35 -11.15 15.84
CA VAL A 177 0.90 -11.20 15.62
C VAL A 177 0.47 -12.65 15.43
N PRO A 178 -0.46 -13.17 16.23
CA PRO A 178 -0.97 -14.54 16.08
C PRO A 178 -1.48 -14.81 14.65
N SER A 179 -1.18 -15.99 14.11
CA SER A 179 -1.56 -16.41 12.74
C SER A 179 -0.99 -15.53 11.61
N TYR A 180 0.10 -14.81 11.88
CA TYR A 180 0.84 -14.07 10.87
C TYR A 180 2.23 -14.68 10.61
N ASN A 181 2.82 -15.32 11.61
CA ASN A 181 4.02 -16.17 11.56
C ASN A 181 5.10 -15.68 10.56
N VAL A 182 5.46 -16.51 9.56
CA VAL A 182 6.53 -16.21 8.59
C VAL A 182 6.30 -14.90 7.83
N MET A 183 5.06 -14.47 7.65
CA MET A 183 4.78 -13.19 7.00
C MET A 183 5.27 -12.00 7.82
N GLY A 184 5.27 -12.09 9.17
CA GLY A 184 5.87 -11.07 10.02
C GLY A 184 7.36 -10.88 9.72
N VAL A 185 8.09 -11.99 9.61
CA VAL A 185 9.51 -11.97 9.22
C VAL A 185 9.71 -11.42 7.83
N ALA A 186 8.86 -11.81 6.87
CA ALA A 186 8.93 -11.28 5.51
C ALA A 186 8.67 -9.76 5.47
N LYS A 187 7.75 -9.23 6.30
CA LYS A 187 7.51 -7.78 6.41
C LYS A 187 8.67 -7.05 7.08
N ALA A 188 9.33 -7.65 8.08
CA ALA A 188 10.54 -7.08 8.67
C ALA A 188 11.69 -7.01 7.65
N ALA A 189 11.87 -8.07 6.84
CA ALA A 189 12.83 -8.09 5.74
C ALA A 189 12.51 -7.04 4.66
N LEU A 190 11.22 -6.88 4.30
CA LEU A 190 10.76 -5.85 3.36
C LEU A 190 11.10 -4.44 3.86
N GLU A 191 10.83 -4.13 5.13
CA GLU A 191 11.15 -2.82 5.72
C GLU A 191 12.65 -2.56 5.81
N SER A 192 13.44 -3.61 6.08
CA SER A 192 14.89 -3.50 6.03
C SER A 192 15.38 -3.25 4.60
N ALA A 193 14.92 -4.02 3.62
CA ALA A 193 15.25 -3.82 2.21
C ALA A 193 14.87 -2.40 1.72
N MET A 194 13.70 -1.91 2.12
CA MET A 194 13.25 -0.55 1.79
C MET A 194 14.25 0.52 2.25
N ARG A 195 14.83 0.40 3.46
CA ARG A 195 15.82 1.36 3.96
C ARG A 195 17.11 1.35 3.12
N PHE A 196 17.61 0.18 2.71
CA PHE A 196 18.76 0.08 1.81
C PHE A 196 18.44 0.68 0.43
N LEU A 197 17.27 0.38 -0.13
CA LEU A 197 16.82 0.95 -1.40
C LEU A 197 16.66 2.48 -1.33
N ALA A 198 16.23 3.02 -0.20
CA ALA A 198 16.13 4.46 0.01
C ALA A 198 17.52 5.13 -0.03
N VAL A 199 18.56 4.47 0.50
CA VAL A 199 19.94 4.94 0.43
C VAL A 199 20.48 4.87 -1.00
N ASP A 200 20.27 3.74 -1.68
CA ASP A 200 20.79 3.52 -3.04
C ASP A 200 20.17 4.47 -4.07
N LEU A 201 18.86 4.70 -3.96
CA LEU A 201 18.07 5.46 -4.95
C LEU A 201 17.94 6.95 -4.61
N GLY A 202 18.21 7.32 -3.36
CA GLY A 202 18.03 8.69 -2.86
C GLY A 202 18.88 9.73 -3.59
N SER A 203 20.11 9.39 -4.01
CA SER A 203 20.98 10.28 -4.79
C SER A 203 20.44 10.63 -6.19
N LYS A 204 19.45 9.84 -6.68
CA LYS A 204 18.72 10.07 -7.93
C LYS A 204 17.38 10.80 -7.71
N GLY A 205 17.14 11.28 -6.50
CA GLY A 205 15.86 11.92 -6.14
C GLY A 205 14.68 10.95 -6.04
N ILE A 206 14.92 9.63 -5.99
CA ILE A 206 13.86 8.61 -5.88
C ILE A 206 13.66 8.27 -4.40
N ARG A 207 12.44 8.48 -3.89
CA ARG A 207 12.05 8.17 -2.52
C ARG A 207 11.56 6.73 -2.41
N VAL A 208 11.96 6.01 -1.36
CA VAL A 208 11.49 4.64 -1.10
C VAL A 208 10.98 4.56 0.34
N ASN A 209 9.72 4.15 0.53
CA ASN A 209 9.06 4.08 1.83
C ASN A 209 8.22 2.80 1.99
N CYS A 210 7.76 2.55 3.21
CA CYS A 210 6.72 1.55 3.49
C CYS A 210 5.48 2.22 4.08
N LEU A 211 4.30 1.68 3.76
CA LEU A 211 3.02 2.06 4.34
C LEU A 211 2.50 0.88 5.14
N SER A 212 2.47 1.04 6.47
CA SER A 212 1.97 0.05 7.42
C SER A 212 0.50 0.32 7.71
N SER A 213 -0.39 -0.45 7.08
CA SER A 213 -1.83 -0.33 7.30
C SER A 213 -2.28 -1.14 8.50
N GLY A 214 -3.19 -0.58 9.31
CA GLY A 214 -3.98 -1.37 10.25
C GLY A 214 -4.83 -2.42 9.52
N PRO A 215 -5.47 -3.35 10.27
CA PRO A 215 -6.27 -4.41 9.66
C PRO A 215 -7.49 -3.83 8.95
N VAL A 216 -7.60 -4.10 7.66
CA VAL A 216 -8.74 -3.77 6.80
C VAL A 216 -9.43 -5.07 6.38
N LYS A 217 -10.76 -5.08 6.37
CA LYS A 217 -11.53 -6.24 5.91
C LYS A 217 -11.40 -6.38 4.39
N THR A 218 -10.50 -7.26 3.97
CA THR A 218 -10.25 -7.59 2.55
C THR A 218 -10.54 -9.07 2.29
N LEU A 219 -10.63 -9.49 1.03
CA LEU A 219 -10.74 -10.92 0.70
C LEU A 219 -9.55 -11.73 1.24
N ALA A 220 -8.35 -11.19 1.14
CA ALA A 220 -7.14 -11.84 1.66
C ALA A 220 -7.21 -11.99 3.19
N SER A 221 -7.62 -10.94 3.90
CA SER A 221 -7.72 -10.96 5.36
C SER A 221 -8.85 -11.84 5.91
N MET A 222 -9.94 -12.02 5.15
CA MET A 222 -11.03 -12.92 5.55
C MET A 222 -10.62 -14.39 5.55
N GLY A 223 -9.55 -14.76 4.83
CA GLY A 223 -8.96 -16.10 4.87
C GLY A 223 -8.12 -16.38 6.12
N ILE A 224 -7.83 -15.37 6.94
CA ILE A 224 -7.05 -15.51 8.18
C ILE A 224 -7.97 -15.94 9.32
N ALA A 225 -7.64 -17.07 9.96
CA ALA A 225 -8.39 -17.56 11.11
C ALA A 225 -8.39 -16.50 12.24
N GLY A 226 -9.57 -16.19 12.77
CA GLY A 226 -9.70 -15.21 13.85
C GLY A 226 -9.62 -13.74 13.43
N PHE A 227 -9.64 -13.42 12.15
CA PHE A 227 -9.53 -12.04 11.64
C PHE A 227 -10.56 -11.07 12.25
N SER A 228 -11.81 -11.53 12.47
CA SER A 228 -12.85 -10.71 13.15
C SER A 228 -12.47 -10.34 14.58
N LYS A 229 -11.77 -11.26 15.30
CA LYS A 229 -11.26 -10.96 16.63
C LYS A 229 -10.11 -9.95 16.58
N MET A 230 -9.26 -10.07 15.58
CA MET A 230 -8.16 -9.12 15.33
C MET A 230 -8.68 -7.71 15.01
N LEU A 231 -9.72 -7.57 14.19
CA LEU A 231 -10.39 -6.29 13.93
C LEU A 231 -10.94 -5.66 15.22
N LYS A 232 -11.61 -6.47 16.06
CA LYS A 232 -12.13 -5.99 17.34
C LYS A 232 -11.01 -5.55 18.28
N ALA A 233 -9.96 -6.34 18.42
CA ALA A 233 -8.80 -6.01 19.24
C ALA A 233 -8.12 -4.73 18.77
N ALA A 234 -7.93 -4.56 17.46
CA ALA A 234 -7.38 -3.34 16.88
C ALA A 234 -8.24 -2.12 17.18
N THR A 235 -9.59 -2.22 17.05
CA THR A 235 -10.51 -1.14 17.43
C THR A 235 -10.41 -0.77 18.89
N MET A 236 -10.34 -1.76 19.78
CA MET A 236 -10.22 -1.52 21.23
C MET A 236 -8.91 -0.81 21.59
N ARG A 237 -7.80 -1.25 20.99
CA ARG A 237 -6.46 -0.72 21.24
C ARG A 237 -6.24 0.64 20.59
N ALA A 238 -6.78 0.86 19.40
CA ALA A 238 -6.57 2.11 18.66
C ALA A 238 -7.06 3.33 19.46
N PRO A 239 -6.24 4.38 19.63
CA PRO A 239 -6.64 5.65 20.26
C PRO A 239 -7.88 6.27 19.63
N MET A 240 -8.04 6.16 18.30
CA MET A 240 -9.21 6.68 17.59
C MET A 240 -10.46 5.80 17.71
N LYS A 241 -10.41 4.67 18.43
CA LYS A 241 -11.53 3.74 18.69
C LYS A 241 -12.29 3.28 17.45
N ARG A 242 -11.59 3.18 16.34
CA ARG A 242 -12.09 2.65 15.07
C ARG A 242 -11.00 1.90 14.32
N ASN A 243 -11.39 1.04 13.40
CA ASN A 243 -10.48 0.51 12.41
C ASN A 243 -10.16 1.55 11.32
N VAL A 244 -9.03 1.38 10.69
CA VAL A 244 -8.68 2.13 9.48
C VAL A 244 -9.60 1.73 8.32
N SER A 245 -9.95 2.69 7.47
CA SER A 245 -10.71 2.49 6.25
C SER A 245 -9.79 2.39 5.02
N LEU A 246 -10.33 1.89 3.90
CA LEU A 246 -9.62 1.94 2.61
C LEU A 246 -9.30 3.36 2.17
N GLU A 247 -10.17 4.31 2.50
CA GLU A 247 -9.98 5.73 2.21
C GLU A 247 -8.81 6.31 3.03
N ASP A 248 -8.71 5.99 4.34
CA ASP A 248 -7.59 6.42 5.17
C ASP A 248 -6.25 5.94 4.57
N VAL A 249 -6.19 4.66 4.16
CA VAL A 249 -4.98 4.07 3.56
C VAL A 249 -4.70 4.64 2.18
N GLY A 250 -5.75 4.86 1.38
CA GLY A 250 -5.66 5.49 0.07
C GLY A 250 -5.06 6.89 0.14
N LYS A 251 -5.53 7.72 1.08
CA LYS A 251 -4.99 9.08 1.32
C LYS A 251 -3.53 9.07 1.75
N ALA A 252 -3.13 8.10 2.55
CA ALA A 252 -1.71 7.96 2.92
C ALA A 252 -0.86 7.48 1.72
N GLY A 253 -1.41 6.61 0.86
CA GLY A 253 -0.80 6.24 -0.42
C GLY A 253 -0.63 7.45 -1.34
N LEU A 254 -1.65 8.32 -1.42
CA LEU A 254 -1.59 9.58 -2.13
C LEU A 254 -0.48 10.49 -1.59
N TYR A 255 -0.39 10.65 -0.27
CA TYR A 255 0.71 11.40 0.37
C TYR A 255 2.06 10.86 -0.08
N LEU A 256 2.28 9.53 -0.01
CA LEU A 256 3.56 8.92 -0.37
C LEU A 256 3.87 9.03 -1.87
N ALA A 257 2.88 8.92 -2.74
CA ALA A 257 3.07 9.00 -4.19
C ALA A 257 3.30 10.42 -4.69
N SER A 258 2.74 11.43 -4.01
CA SER A 258 2.76 12.82 -4.43
C SER A 258 3.98 13.60 -3.90
N ASP A 259 4.13 14.84 -4.37
CA ASP A 259 5.16 15.77 -3.93
C ASP A 259 4.95 16.25 -2.47
N LEU A 260 3.80 15.95 -1.85
CA LEU A 260 3.56 16.21 -0.43
C LEU A 260 4.54 15.49 0.49
N SER A 261 5.13 14.37 0.04
CA SER A 261 6.13 13.61 0.79
C SER A 261 7.55 13.81 0.27
N SER A 262 7.86 14.96 -0.37
CA SER A 262 9.16 15.23 -1.01
C SER A 262 10.37 15.08 -0.07
N GLY A 263 10.20 15.29 1.22
CA GLY A 263 11.25 15.11 2.24
C GLY A 263 11.18 13.76 2.98
N THR A 264 10.35 12.78 2.53
CA THR A 264 10.13 11.53 3.24
C THR A 264 10.70 10.35 2.44
N THR A 265 11.75 9.70 2.95
CA THR A 265 12.33 8.47 2.39
C THR A 265 12.93 7.61 3.49
N GLY A 266 12.94 6.29 3.33
CA GLY A 266 13.44 5.34 4.32
C GLY A 266 12.51 5.10 5.51
N GLU A 267 11.26 5.56 5.44
CA GLU A 267 10.31 5.57 6.55
C GLU A 267 9.21 4.52 6.43
N VAL A 268 8.73 4.08 7.59
CA VAL A 268 7.49 3.28 7.72
C VAL A 268 6.38 4.18 8.23
N ILE A 269 5.44 4.51 7.36
CA ILE A 269 4.29 5.35 7.70
C ILE A 269 3.14 4.48 8.22
N TYR A 270 2.77 4.65 9.48
CA TYR A 270 1.68 3.90 10.10
C TYR A 270 0.33 4.57 9.85
N VAL A 271 -0.62 3.79 9.34
CA VAL A 271 -2.00 4.19 9.10
C VAL A 271 -2.93 3.15 9.72
N ASP A 272 -3.11 3.22 11.02
CA ASP A 272 -3.81 2.20 11.82
C ASP A 272 -4.62 2.79 12.97
N CYS A 273 -5.01 4.06 12.84
CA CYS A 273 -5.74 4.80 13.88
C CYS A 273 -5.00 4.90 15.22
N GLY A 274 -3.66 4.80 15.18
CA GLY A 274 -2.77 4.87 16.33
C GLY A 274 -2.59 3.54 17.09
N CYS A 275 -3.09 2.43 16.54
CA CYS A 275 -3.02 1.12 17.19
C CYS A 275 -1.58 0.70 17.51
N HIS A 276 -0.61 0.99 16.64
CA HIS A 276 0.80 0.67 16.84
C HIS A 276 1.43 1.37 18.04
N SER A 277 0.94 2.55 18.43
CA SER A 277 1.51 3.37 19.51
C SER A 277 0.98 3.00 20.91
N ALA A 278 -0.11 2.22 20.98
CA ALA A 278 -0.74 1.85 22.23
C ALA A 278 -0.29 0.46 22.68
N TYR A 279 0.20 0.33 23.91
CA TYR A 279 0.53 -0.96 24.54
C TYR A 279 -0.73 -1.78 24.80
N ALA A 280 -1.74 -1.17 25.44
CA ALA A 280 -3.03 -1.74 25.73
C ALA A 280 -4.10 -0.64 25.80
N SER A 281 -5.36 -1.00 25.63
CA SER A 281 -6.47 -0.09 25.91
C SER A 281 -6.85 -0.12 27.40
N ALA A 282 -7.57 0.92 27.85
CA ALA A 282 -8.14 0.92 29.21
C ALA A 282 -9.09 -0.29 29.40
N GLU A 283 -9.87 -0.61 28.39
CA GLU A 283 -10.81 -1.74 28.41
C GLU A 283 -10.07 -3.10 28.50
N GLU A 284 -8.90 -3.26 27.85
CA GLU A 284 -8.06 -4.45 28.01
C GLU A 284 -7.53 -4.56 29.44
N MET A 285 -7.10 -3.45 30.04
CA MET A 285 -6.63 -3.40 31.42
C MET A 285 -7.74 -3.69 32.43
N ASP A 286 -8.97 -3.18 32.20
CA ASP A 286 -10.14 -3.45 33.03
C ASP A 286 -10.56 -4.92 33.01
N VAL A 287 -10.40 -5.61 31.88
CA VAL A 287 -10.66 -7.06 31.78
C VAL A 287 -9.66 -7.86 32.62
N ILE A 288 -8.38 -7.49 32.59
CA ILE A 288 -7.33 -8.14 33.37
C ILE A 288 -7.61 -7.95 34.88
N SER A 289 -7.92 -6.73 35.31
CA SER A 289 -8.20 -6.43 36.73
C SER A 289 -9.44 -7.12 37.31
N LYS A 290 -10.40 -7.52 36.46
CA LYS A 290 -11.59 -8.26 36.86
C LYS A 290 -11.39 -9.79 36.89
N ALA A 291 -10.27 -10.28 36.37
CA ALA A 291 -9.92 -11.68 36.34
C ALA A 291 -9.04 -12.10 37.53
N GLU A 292 -8.60 -11.14 38.35
CA GLU A 292 -7.98 -11.33 39.67
C GLU A 292 -9.04 -11.38 40.76
#